data_10c144fadf91d4925245752c019ff9ba
#
_entry.id   10c144fadf91d4925245752c019ff9ba
#
_cell.length_a   1.000
_cell.length_b   1.000
_cell.length_c   1.000
_cell.angle_alpha   90.00
_cell.angle_beta   90.00
_cell.angle_gamma   90.00
#
_symmetry.space_group_name_H-M   'P 1'
#
loop_
_entity.id
_entity.type
_entity.pdbx_description
1 polymer ?
#
loop_
_entity_poly.entity_id
_entity_poly.type
_entity_poly.pdbx_seq_one_letter_code
_entity_poly.pdbx_strand_id
1 'polypeptide(L)'
;MAALKISALTNCFRDALGDRWQSTETGTLRRKLNLSGFHYLKSFQLIYNWENRFMAVNYNLQFLCEVPVTERFQETGESRLSLKCRQKGLKDQREYSWDALAWEGGDESLAACRQRLALPLITERLDALDIMELELRHAEGQDSWTISCESLIGSATWVLLPPVFSMITPKKSECIQFVELFELLADAVVNNRPAET
;
A
#
# COMPACT_ATOMS: atom_id res chain seq x y z
N MET A 1 23.48 -4.52 6.62
CA MET A 1 22.68 -3.58 7.44
C MET A 1 21.21 -3.51 7.01
N ALA A 2 20.88 -3.24 5.76
CA ALA A 2 19.47 -3.16 5.29
C ALA A 2 18.66 -4.44 5.57
N ALA A 3 19.23 -5.64 5.37
CA ALA A 3 18.56 -6.90 5.69
C ALA A 3 18.20 -7.06 7.18
N LEU A 4 19.02 -6.52 8.09
CA LEU A 4 18.70 -6.51 9.53
C LEU A 4 17.55 -5.54 9.84
N LYS A 5 17.47 -4.43 9.11
CA LYS A 5 16.44 -3.43 9.31
C LYS A 5 15.08 -3.87 8.78
N ILE A 6 15.04 -4.54 7.62
CA ILE A 6 13.77 -5.14 7.15
C ILE A 6 13.29 -6.24 8.10
N SER A 7 14.20 -6.97 8.73
CA SER A 7 13.83 -7.94 9.77
C SER A 7 13.27 -7.27 11.03
N ALA A 8 13.86 -6.16 11.47
CA ALA A 8 13.35 -5.36 12.59
C ALA A 8 11.94 -4.80 12.26
N LEU A 9 11.77 -4.26 11.05
CA LEU A 9 10.47 -3.79 10.55
C LEU A 9 9.42 -4.92 10.54
N THR A 10 9.80 -6.09 10.02
CA THR A 10 8.95 -7.29 10.03
C THR A 10 8.50 -7.66 11.44
N ASN A 11 9.40 -7.56 12.42
CA ASN A 11 9.07 -7.81 13.83
C ASN A 11 8.07 -6.78 14.37
N CYS A 12 8.17 -5.49 13.98
CA CYS A 12 7.17 -4.48 14.36
C CYS A 12 5.77 -4.87 13.87
N PHE A 13 5.65 -5.32 12.62
CA PHE A 13 4.37 -5.79 12.08
C PHE A 13 3.88 -7.05 12.78
N ARG A 14 4.75 -8.03 13.02
CA ARG A 14 4.41 -9.25 13.78
C ARG A 14 3.86 -8.91 15.16
N ASP A 15 4.56 -8.05 15.91
CA ASP A 15 4.18 -7.67 17.28
C ASP A 15 2.89 -6.80 17.29
N ALA A 16 2.59 -6.11 16.18
CA ALA A 16 1.37 -5.36 16.02
C ALA A 16 0.16 -6.23 15.65
N LEU A 17 0.36 -7.21 14.78
CA LEU A 17 -0.71 -8.04 14.23
C LEU A 17 -1.04 -9.25 15.11
N GLY A 18 -0.11 -9.70 15.97
CA GLY A 18 -0.33 -10.83 16.89
C GLY A 18 -0.78 -12.10 16.14
N ASP A 19 -1.91 -12.68 16.56
CA ASP A 19 -2.44 -13.93 15.98
C ASP A 19 -2.91 -13.82 14.52
N ARG A 20 -3.03 -12.60 13.99
CA ARG A 20 -3.33 -12.37 12.56
C ARG A 20 -2.13 -12.58 11.64
N TRP A 21 -0.95 -12.73 12.20
CA TRP A 21 0.26 -13.12 11.52
C TRP A 21 0.35 -14.63 11.36
N GLN A 22 0.69 -15.12 10.17
CA GLN A 22 0.86 -16.55 9.93
C GLN A 22 2.31 -16.94 9.67
N SER A 23 2.91 -16.38 8.62
CA SER A 23 4.26 -16.73 8.20
C SER A 23 4.91 -15.63 7.36
N THR A 24 6.22 -15.75 7.14
CA THR A 24 6.97 -14.82 6.30
C THR A 24 7.87 -15.59 5.35
N GLU A 25 7.75 -15.28 4.06
CA GLU A 25 8.75 -15.63 3.06
C GLU A 25 9.84 -14.56 3.04
N THR A 26 11.11 -14.97 2.93
CA THR A 26 12.23 -14.07 3.08
C THR A 26 13.09 -13.98 1.83
N GLY A 27 13.40 -12.75 1.42
CA GLY A 27 14.45 -12.40 0.48
C GLY A 27 15.39 -11.37 1.12
N THR A 28 16.46 -10.95 0.46
CA THR A 28 17.43 -10.02 1.03
C THR A 28 16.84 -8.68 1.43
N LEU A 29 16.01 -8.08 0.55
CA LEU A 29 15.36 -6.78 0.77
C LEU A 29 13.82 -6.87 0.59
N ARG A 30 13.27 -8.07 0.71
CA ARG A 30 11.84 -8.33 0.57
C ARG A 30 11.37 -9.27 1.66
N ARG A 31 10.17 -9.00 2.19
CA ARG A 31 9.47 -9.86 3.14
C ARG A 31 8.01 -9.97 2.73
N LYS A 32 7.50 -11.19 2.65
CA LYS A 32 6.08 -11.44 2.43
C LYS A 32 5.46 -11.87 3.76
N LEU A 33 4.44 -11.16 4.18
CA LEU A 33 3.67 -11.43 5.37
C LEU A 33 2.37 -12.09 4.96
N ASN A 34 2.12 -13.31 5.44
CA ASN A 34 0.84 -13.98 5.27
C ASN A 34 -0.06 -13.61 6.45
N LEU A 35 -1.28 -13.21 6.15
CA LEU A 35 -2.24 -12.65 7.09
C LEU A 35 -3.47 -13.53 7.24
N SER A 36 -4.10 -13.47 8.41
CA SER A 36 -5.40 -14.10 8.69
C SER A 36 -6.34 -13.10 9.34
N GLY A 37 -7.66 -13.37 9.25
CA GLY A 37 -8.66 -12.49 9.86
C GLY A 37 -8.94 -11.20 9.10
N PHE A 38 -8.45 -11.08 7.85
CA PHE A 38 -8.80 -10.04 6.91
C PHE A 38 -9.66 -10.61 5.78
N HIS A 39 -10.58 -9.80 5.26
CA HIS A 39 -11.51 -10.27 4.23
C HIS A 39 -10.83 -10.39 2.87
N TYR A 40 -10.13 -9.34 2.45
CA TYR A 40 -9.46 -9.24 1.15
C TYR A 40 -7.98 -9.56 1.23
N LEU A 41 -7.28 -9.11 2.26
CA LEU A 41 -5.84 -9.26 2.40
C LEU A 41 -5.46 -10.66 2.89
N LYS A 42 -4.81 -11.45 2.03
CA LYS A 42 -4.22 -12.74 2.39
C LYS A 42 -2.72 -12.63 2.65
N SER A 43 -2.07 -11.72 1.98
CA SER A 43 -0.65 -11.43 2.21
C SER A 43 -0.33 -10.00 1.80
N PHE A 44 0.76 -9.47 2.38
CA PHE A 44 1.33 -8.26 1.86
C PHE A 44 2.86 -8.27 1.94
N GLN A 45 3.52 -7.54 1.07
CA GLN A 45 4.96 -7.56 0.94
C GLN A 45 5.55 -6.21 1.37
N LEU A 46 6.65 -6.31 2.11
CA LEU A 46 7.54 -5.20 2.42
C LEU A 46 8.75 -5.30 1.49
N ILE A 47 9.03 -4.25 0.73
CA ILE A 47 10.12 -4.21 -0.24
C ILE A 47 10.94 -2.96 0.03
N TYR A 48 12.26 -3.09 0.15
CA TYR A 48 13.16 -1.96 0.10
C TYR A 48 13.67 -1.76 -1.32
N ASN A 49 13.26 -0.64 -1.91
CA ASN A 49 13.87 -0.09 -3.11
C ASN A 49 15.02 0.82 -2.69
N TRP A 50 16.20 0.63 -3.26
CA TRP A 50 17.36 1.42 -2.89
C TRP A 50 17.78 2.37 -4.01
N GLU A 51 18.20 3.55 -3.62
CA GLU A 51 18.69 4.59 -4.51
C GLU A 51 20.03 5.12 -4.01
N ASN A 52 21.03 5.08 -4.88
CA ASN A 52 22.32 5.68 -4.57
C ASN A 52 22.25 7.20 -4.77
N ARG A 53 22.61 7.92 -3.73
CA ARG A 53 22.82 9.37 -3.72
C ARG A 53 24.29 9.67 -3.46
N PHE A 54 24.74 10.87 -3.83
CA PHE A 54 26.10 11.29 -3.46
C PHE A 54 26.27 11.22 -1.93
N MET A 55 27.19 10.38 -1.45
CA MET A 55 27.47 10.09 -0.04
C MET A 55 26.33 9.49 0.79
N ALA A 56 25.26 8.97 0.16
CA ALA A 56 24.18 8.29 0.87
C ALA A 56 23.53 7.20 0.02
N VAL A 57 22.92 6.22 0.70
CA VAL A 57 22.02 5.24 0.09
C VAL A 57 20.66 5.34 0.78
N ASN A 58 19.64 5.66 0.01
CA ASN A 58 18.28 5.67 0.51
C ASN A 58 17.63 4.30 0.25
N TYR A 59 16.89 3.82 1.24
CA TYR A 59 16.07 2.62 1.16
C TYR A 59 14.61 3.05 1.33
N ASN A 60 13.89 3.18 0.23
CA ASN A 60 12.49 3.55 0.24
C ASN A 60 11.66 2.30 0.53
N LEU A 61 10.82 2.36 1.55
CA LEU A 61 9.93 1.26 1.88
C LEU A 61 8.71 1.30 0.97
N GLN A 62 8.52 0.24 0.21
CA GLN A 62 7.33 -0.03 -0.56
C GLN A 62 6.55 -1.18 0.08
N PHE A 63 5.26 -0.98 0.21
CA PHE A 63 4.27 -2.00 0.52
C PHE A 63 3.61 -2.45 -0.78
N LEU A 64 3.43 -3.74 -0.95
CA LEU A 64 2.75 -4.31 -2.11
C LEU A 64 1.75 -5.37 -1.63
N CYS A 65 0.53 -5.29 -2.13
CA CYS A 65 -0.53 -6.24 -1.85
C CYS A 65 -1.19 -6.65 -3.17
N GLU A 66 -1.54 -7.93 -3.26
CA GLU A 66 -2.36 -8.49 -4.34
C GLU A 66 -3.72 -8.88 -3.78
N VAL A 67 -4.78 -8.40 -4.40
CA VAL A 67 -6.17 -8.63 -4.01
C VAL A 67 -6.88 -9.36 -5.14
N PRO A 68 -7.37 -10.59 -4.94
CA PRO A 68 -8.05 -11.33 -5.99
C PRO A 68 -9.27 -10.58 -6.51
N VAL A 69 -9.46 -10.61 -7.82
CA VAL A 69 -10.65 -10.09 -8.48
C VAL A 69 -11.80 -11.07 -8.29
N THR A 70 -13.00 -10.57 -8.00
CA THR A 70 -14.19 -11.41 -7.97
C THR A 70 -14.59 -11.82 -9.39
N GLU A 71 -15.22 -13.00 -9.54
CA GLU A 71 -15.68 -13.52 -10.84
C GLU A 71 -16.48 -12.49 -11.65
N ARG A 72 -17.26 -11.62 -10.99
CA ARG A 72 -18.03 -10.57 -11.65
C ARG A 72 -17.20 -9.46 -12.28
N PHE A 73 -16.00 -9.20 -11.76
CA PHE A 73 -15.10 -8.22 -12.35
C PHE A 73 -14.53 -8.73 -13.68
N GLN A 74 -14.33 -10.04 -13.79
CA GLN A 74 -13.89 -10.69 -15.03
C GLN A 74 -14.96 -10.62 -16.13
N GLU A 75 -16.25 -10.66 -15.77
CA GLU A 75 -17.37 -10.60 -16.72
C GLU A 75 -17.56 -9.21 -17.35
N THR A 76 -17.12 -8.13 -16.71
CA THR A 76 -17.29 -6.75 -17.22
C THR A 76 -16.27 -6.36 -18.30
N GLY A 77 -15.27 -7.19 -18.56
CA GLY A 77 -14.27 -6.94 -19.61
C GLY A 77 -13.37 -5.72 -19.32
N GLU A 78 -13.36 -5.23 -18.09
CA GLU A 78 -12.53 -4.12 -17.67
C GLU A 78 -11.05 -4.55 -17.61
N SER A 79 -10.34 -4.32 -18.72
CA SER A 79 -9.03 -4.92 -18.97
C SER A 79 -7.86 -4.14 -18.37
N ARG A 80 -8.01 -2.84 -18.14
CA ARG A 80 -6.90 -2.00 -17.70
C ARG A 80 -7.37 -0.86 -16.81
N LEU A 81 -7.07 -0.95 -15.50
CA LEU A 81 -7.45 0.05 -14.52
C LEU A 81 -6.23 0.46 -13.71
N SER A 82 -5.95 1.75 -13.66
CA SER A 82 -4.87 2.29 -12.83
C SER A 82 -5.29 3.64 -12.23
N LEU A 83 -5.26 3.71 -10.91
CA LEU A 83 -5.57 4.90 -10.13
C LEU A 83 -4.37 5.27 -9.28
N LYS A 84 -3.99 6.54 -9.32
CA LYS A 84 -2.93 7.11 -8.48
C LYS A 84 -3.50 8.13 -7.52
N CYS A 85 -3.23 7.95 -6.22
CA CYS A 85 -3.55 8.93 -5.20
C CYS A 85 -2.59 10.12 -5.31
N ARG A 86 -3.14 11.32 -5.39
CA ARG A 86 -2.40 12.58 -5.31
C ARG A 86 -2.73 13.30 -4.04
N GLN A 87 -1.69 13.76 -3.37
CA GLN A 87 -1.79 14.56 -2.16
C GLN A 87 -1.41 16.00 -2.49
N LYS A 88 -2.22 16.95 -2.00
CA LYS A 88 -1.93 18.40 -2.03
C LYS A 88 -2.03 18.96 -0.61
N GLY A 89 -1.29 20.04 -0.34
CA GLY A 89 -1.33 20.75 0.94
C GLY A 89 -0.30 20.27 1.96
N LEU A 90 -0.25 20.99 3.08
CA LEU A 90 0.59 20.69 4.23
C LEU A 90 -0.12 19.71 5.17
N LYS A 91 0.60 19.13 6.11
CA LYS A 91 0.17 18.01 6.97
C LYS A 91 -1.25 18.16 7.56
N ASP A 92 -1.65 19.37 7.97
CA ASP A 92 -2.95 19.60 8.60
C ASP A 92 -4.06 20.06 7.63
N GLN A 93 -3.74 20.14 6.33
CA GLN A 93 -4.64 20.60 5.27
C GLN A 93 -4.43 19.76 4.00
N ARG A 94 -4.24 18.45 4.17
CA ARG A 94 -4.03 17.56 3.04
C ARG A 94 -5.34 17.28 2.34
N GLU A 95 -5.32 17.42 1.03
CA GLU A 95 -6.40 17.00 0.14
C GLU A 95 -5.91 15.83 -0.69
N TYR A 96 -6.75 14.82 -0.83
CA TYR A 96 -6.47 13.63 -1.61
C TYR A 96 -7.39 13.57 -2.82
N SER A 97 -6.82 13.29 -3.98
CA SER A 97 -7.55 13.06 -5.22
C SER A 97 -7.04 11.78 -5.89
N TRP A 98 -7.90 11.12 -6.66
CA TRP A 98 -7.57 9.91 -7.37
C TRP A 98 -7.59 10.16 -8.87
N ASP A 99 -6.40 10.19 -9.47
CA ASP A 99 -6.22 10.37 -10.92
C ASP A 99 -6.23 9.01 -11.60
N ALA A 100 -7.08 8.85 -12.61
CA ALA A 100 -7.03 7.70 -13.49
C ALA A 100 -5.84 7.87 -14.46
N LEU A 101 -4.88 6.95 -14.38
CA LEU A 101 -3.76 6.86 -15.32
C LEU A 101 -4.13 6.02 -16.54
N ALA A 102 -4.94 4.99 -16.32
CA ALA A 102 -5.61 4.20 -17.34
C ALA A 102 -6.94 3.70 -16.77
N TRP A 103 -8.02 3.84 -17.51
CA TRP A 103 -9.33 3.32 -17.09
C TRP A 103 -10.14 2.94 -18.32
N GLU A 104 -10.31 1.66 -18.57
CA GLU A 104 -11.05 1.10 -19.70
C GLU A 104 -12.48 0.68 -19.28
N GLY A 105 -12.82 0.77 -18.00
CA GLY A 105 -14.19 0.67 -17.48
C GLY A 105 -14.97 1.95 -17.73
N GLY A 106 -16.27 1.89 -17.76
CA GLY A 106 -17.12 3.06 -17.98
C GLY A 106 -16.94 4.17 -16.95
N ASP A 107 -17.29 5.41 -17.30
CA ASP A 107 -17.18 6.59 -16.43
C ASP A 107 -17.93 6.43 -15.10
N GLU A 108 -19.05 5.72 -15.10
CA GLU A 108 -19.84 5.43 -13.89
C GLU A 108 -19.07 4.53 -12.91
N SER A 109 -18.39 3.52 -13.41
CA SER A 109 -17.52 2.63 -12.61
C SER A 109 -16.37 3.42 -11.99
N LEU A 110 -15.71 4.30 -12.76
CA LEU A 110 -14.66 5.18 -12.26
C LEU A 110 -15.17 6.13 -11.18
N ALA A 111 -16.34 6.74 -11.40
CA ALA A 111 -16.93 7.66 -10.43
C ALA A 111 -17.28 6.94 -9.12
N ALA A 112 -17.88 5.76 -9.19
CA ALA A 112 -18.21 4.94 -8.03
C ALA A 112 -16.96 4.52 -7.25
N CYS A 113 -15.89 4.10 -7.95
CA CYS A 113 -14.62 3.76 -7.32
C CYS A 113 -14.00 4.98 -6.61
N ARG A 114 -13.95 6.13 -7.26
CA ARG A 114 -13.44 7.37 -6.67
C ARG A 114 -14.24 7.80 -5.44
N GLN A 115 -15.56 7.68 -5.48
CA GLN A 115 -16.43 7.99 -4.34
C GLN A 115 -16.10 7.11 -3.12
N ARG A 116 -15.88 5.81 -3.33
CA ARG A 116 -15.48 4.89 -2.26
C ARG A 116 -14.09 5.19 -1.72
N LEU A 117 -13.13 5.49 -2.60
CA LEU A 117 -11.78 5.86 -2.22
C LEU A 117 -11.70 7.22 -1.49
N ALA A 118 -12.71 8.08 -1.62
CA ALA A 118 -12.85 9.36 -0.93
C ALA A 118 -13.54 9.25 0.44
N LEU A 119 -13.86 8.04 0.92
CA LEU A 119 -14.48 7.86 2.23
C LEU A 119 -13.60 8.43 3.35
N PRO A 120 -14.19 9.11 4.36
CA PRO A 120 -13.45 9.74 5.45
C PRO A 120 -12.48 8.81 6.14
N LEU A 121 -12.84 7.53 6.33
CA LEU A 121 -11.99 6.55 6.98
C LEU A 121 -10.70 6.28 6.19
N ILE A 122 -10.73 6.26 4.86
CA ILE A 122 -9.54 6.12 4.01
C ILE A 122 -8.67 7.37 4.14
N THR A 123 -9.27 8.56 4.06
CA THR A 123 -8.57 9.84 4.20
C THR A 123 -7.87 9.97 5.55
N GLU A 124 -8.54 9.60 6.65
CA GLU A 124 -7.95 9.58 7.99
C GLU A 124 -6.73 8.65 8.08
N ARG A 125 -6.77 7.48 7.44
CA ARG A 125 -5.62 6.57 7.41
C ARG A 125 -4.48 7.11 6.55
N LEU A 126 -4.79 7.75 5.42
CA LEU A 126 -3.79 8.42 4.58
C LEU A 126 -3.09 9.56 5.33
N ASP A 127 -3.82 10.35 6.12
CA ASP A 127 -3.28 11.43 6.94
C ASP A 127 -2.37 10.91 8.07
N ALA A 128 -2.75 9.79 8.67
CA ALA A 128 -2.00 9.20 9.78
C ALA A 128 -0.67 8.54 9.35
N LEU A 129 -0.58 8.14 8.07
CA LEU A 129 0.55 7.40 7.52
C LEU A 129 1.29 8.28 6.51
N ASP A 130 2.48 8.74 6.75
CA ASP A 130 3.27 9.57 5.82
C ASP A 130 3.54 8.86 4.49
N ILE A 131 2.48 8.79 3.65
CA ILE A 131 2.46 8.12 2.35
C ILE A 131 2.98 9.08 1.29
N MET A 132 4.00 8.66 0.54
CA MET A 132 4.59 9.41 -0.56
C MET A 132 3.88 9.11 -1.88
N GLU A 133 3.58 7.85 -2.11
CA GLU A 133 2.97 7.38 -3.34
C GLU A 133 2.02 6.22 -3.03
N LEU A 134 0.85 6.23 -3.66
CA LEU A 134 -0.14 5.16 -3.54
C LEU A 134 -0.79 4.94 -4.90
N GLU A 135 -0.76 3.71 -5.37
CA GLU A 135 -1.30 3.33 -6.67
C GLU A 135 -2.07 2.02 -6.58
N LEU A 136 -3.19 1.97 -7.28
CA LEU A 136 -4.04 0.80 -7.46
C LEU A 136 -3.99 0.42 -8.94
N ARG A 137 -3.62 -0.82 -9.26
CA ARG A 137 -3.53 -1.33 -10.63
C ARG A 137 -4.26 -2.64 -10.79
N HIS A 138 -4.97 -2.76 -11.89
CA HIS A 138 -5.42 -4.02 -12.46
C HIS A 138 -4.92 -4.10 -13.90
N ALA A 139 -4.18 -5.11 -14.25
CA ALA A 139 -3.66 -5.32 -15.59
C ALA A 139 -4.47 -6.36 -16.33
N GLU A 140 -4.57 -6.21 -17.65
CA GLU A 140 -5.22 -7.16 -18.56
C GLU A 140 -4.69 -8.59 -18.34
N GLY A 141 -5.60 -9.55 -18.19
CA GLY A 141 -5.26 -10.96 -17.97
C GLY A 141 -4.73 -11.29 -16.56
N GLN A 142 -4.78 -10.35 -15.62
CA GLN A 142 -4.49 -10.62 -14.21
C GLN A 142 -5.78 -10.86 -13.42
N ASP A 143 -5.75 -11.88 -12.57
CA ASP A 143 -6.87 -12.22 -11.68
C ASP A 143 -6.81 -11.45 -10.34
N SER A 144 -6.09 -10.33 -10.31
CA SER A 144 -5.90 -9.57 -9.08
C SER A 144 -5.64 -8.08 -9.31
N TRP A 145 -6.08 -7.26 -8.35
CA TRP A 145 -5.61 -5.90 -8.18
C TRP A 145 -4.26 -5.90 -7.47
N THR A 146 -3.38 -5.02 -7.91
CA THR A 146 -2.14 -4.70 -7.21
C THR A 146 -2.31 -3.35 -6.52
N ILE A 147 -2.14 -3.32 -5.21
CA ILE A 147 -2.08 -2.09 -4.40
C ILE A 147 -0.63 -1.88 -4.02
N SER A 148 -0.04 -0.76 -4.43
CA SER A 148 1.33 -0.40 -4.07
C SER A 148 1.37 0.95 -3.35
N CYS A 149 2.17 1.04 -2.31
CA CYS A 149 2.31 2.23 -1.49
C CYS A 149 3.78 2.43 -1.11
N GLU A 150 4.31 3.62 -1.33
CA GLU A 150 5.59 4.06 -0.76
C GLU A 150 5.35 4.96 0.44
N SER A 151 6.10 4.73 1.53
CA SER A 151 5.98 5.49 2.76
C SER A 151 7.32 5.92 3.30
N LEU A 152 7.35 7.10 3.93
CA LEU A 152 8.49 7.54 4.74
C LEU A 152 8.65 6.69 6.01
N ILE A 153 7.53 6.25 6.60
CA ILE A 153 7.55 5.38 7.77
C ILE A 153 8.13 4.02 7.38
N GLY A 154 9.20 3.62 8.06
CA GLY A 154 9.96 2.40 7.75
C GLY A 154 11.06 2.60 6.72
N SER A 155 11.11 3.71 5.99
CA SER A 155 12.21 4.04 5.09
C SER A 155 13.49 4.36 5.87
N ALA A 156 14.65 4.16 5.23
CA ALA A 156 15.94 4.30 5.87
C ALA A 156 16.95 5.00 4.97
N THR A 157 17.93 5.66 5.58
CA THR A 157 19.05 6.28 4.89
C THR A 157 20.36 5.85 5.52
N TRP A 158 21.31 5.48 4.70
CA TRP A 158 22.68 5.25 5.09
C TRP A 158 23.58 6.35 4.53
N VAL A 159 24.07 7.21 5.41
CA VAL A 159 25.10 8.22 5.09
C VAL A 159 26.47 7.57 5.19
N LEU A 160 27.34 7.81 4.21
CA LEU A 160 28.66 7.18 4.14
C LEU A 160 29.71 7.93 4.98
N LEU A 161 29.59 9.27 5.08
CA LEU A 161 30.54 10.11 5.81
C LEU A 161 29.80 11.24 6.59
N PRO A 162 29.80 11.19 7.94
CA PRO A 162 30.21 10.03 8.78
C PRO A 162 29.27 8.84 8.55
N PRO A 163 29.69 7.59 8.79
CA PRO A 163 28.87 6.42 8.54
C PRO A 163 27.70 6.34 9.55
N VAL A 164 26.54 6.83 9.14
CA VAL A 164 25.33 6.84 9.96
C VAL A 164 24.20 6.14 9.22
N PHE A 165 23.53 5.23 9.90
CA PHE A 165 22.31 4.59 9.41
C PHE A 165 21.11 5.04 10.26
N SER A 166 20.15 5.68 9.63
CA SER A 166 18.88 6.08 10.25
C SER A 166 17.69 5.37 9.59
N MET A 167 16.68 5.06 10.38
CA MET A 167 15.42 4.49 9.90
C MET A 167 14.27 5.13 10.69
N ILE A 168 13.21 5.48 9.98
CA ILE A 168 11.96 5.92 10.61
C ILE A 168 11.21 4.66 11.06
N THR A 169 11.38 4.29 12.33
CA THR A 169 10.78 3.07 12.88
C THR A 169 9.27 3.27 13.07
N PRO A 170 8.40 2.42 12.49
CA PRO A 170 6.97 2.53 12.68
C PRO A 170 6.58 2.21 14.12
N LYS A 171 5.56 2.90 14.60
CA LYS A 171 4.86 2.54 15.84
C LYS A 171 3.94 1.34 15.60
N LYS A 172 3.60 0.63 16.67
CA LYS A 172 2.65 -0.50 16.59
C LYS A 172 1.30 -0.09 15.98
N SER A 173 0.78 1.08 16.34
CA SER A 173 -0.45 1.63 15.76
C SER A 173 -0.34 1.89 14.26
N GLU A 174 0.79 2.40 13.79
CA GLU A 174 1.03 2.67 12.37
C GLU A 174 1.08 1.36 11.55
N CYS A 175 1.69 0.30 12.10
CA CYS A 175 1.67 -1.02 11.46
C CYS A 175 0.24 -1.56 11.29
N ILE A 176 -0.62 -1.39 12.29
CA ILE A 176 -2.03 -1.79 12.20
C ILE A 176 -2.74 -0.94 11.16
N GLN A 177 -2.56 0.39 11.19
CA GLN A 177 -3.18 1.32 10.26
C GLN A 177 -2.80 1.07 8.80
N PHE A 178 -1.54 0.65 8.51
CA PHE A 178 -1.15 0.23 7.17
C PHE A 178 -2.00 -0.94 6.66
N VAL A 179 -2.15 -1.98 7.46
CA VAL A 179 -2.92 -3.17 7.06
C VAL A 179 -4.40 -2.84 6.92
N GLU A 180 -4.96 -2.03 7.83
CA GLU A 180 -6.34 -1.55 7.75
C GLU A 180 -6.58 -0.68 6.51
N LEU A 181 -5.64 0.22 6.16
CA LEU A 181 -5.72 1.01 4.94
C LEU A 181 -5.78 0.11 3.69
N PHE A 182 -4.89 -0.89 3.60
CA PHE A 182 -4.89 -1.80 2.46
C PHE A 182 -6.18 -2.62 2.38
N GLU A 183 -6.77 -3.03 3.50
CA GLU A 183 -8.07 -3.73 3.52
C GLU A 183 -9.20 -2.80 3.02
N LEU A 184 -9.22 -1.53 3.44
CA LEU A 184 -10.20 -0.55 2.97
C LEU A 184 -10.05 -0.24 1.48
N LEU A 185 -8.82 -0.11 0.99
CA LEU A 185 -8.55 0.10 -0.44
C LEU A 185 -8.98 -1.12 -1.26
N ALA A 186 -8.72 -2.33 -0.75
CA ALA A 186 -9.15 -3.57 -1.38
C ALA A 186 -10.68 -3.66 -1.46
N ASP A 187 -11.38 -3.32 -0.36
CA ASP A 187 -12.84 -3.24 -0.35
C ASP A 187 -13.37 -2.25 -1.40
N ALA A 188 -12.75 -1.07 -1.48
CA ALA A 188 -13.18 -0.02 -2.41
C ALA A 188 -13.07 -0.44 -3.89
N VAL A 189 -12.03 -1.23 -4.26
CA VAL A 189 -11.83 -1.67 -5.65
C VAL A 189 -12.58 -2.96 -5.99
N VAL A 190 -12.74 -3.87 -5.04
CA VAL A 190 -13.44 -5.15 -5.27
C VAL A 190 -14.96 -4.97 -5.30
N ASN A 191 -15.49 -4.12 -4.41
CA ASN A 191 -16.94 -3.86 -4.31
C ASN A 191 -17.39 -2.67 -5.15
N ASN A 192 -16.71 -2.36 -6.23
CA ASN A 192 -17.01 -1.25 -7.13
C ASN A 192 -18.34 -1.48 -7.88
N ARG A 193 -19.48 -1.44 -7.17
CA ARG A 193 -20.83 -1.45 -7.73
C ARG A 193 -21.39 -0.03 -7.69
N PRO A 194 -22.03 0.47 -8.77
CA PRO A 194 -22.93 1.59 -8.63
C PRO A 194 -23.99 1.22 -7.57
N ALA A 195 -24.30 2.16 -6.69
CA ALA A 195 -25.39 1.96 -5.73
C ALA A 195 -26.65 1.57 -6.51
N GLU A 196 -27.24 0.43 -6.18
CA GLU A 196 -28.54 0.06 -6.72
C GLU A 196 -29.53 1.16 -6.27
N THR A 197 -29.97 1.99 -7.23
CA THR A 197 -31.00 3.02 -7.06
C THR A 197 -32.37 2.39 -7.00
#